data_74c4ff95679cb7024aa2307253dcedf9
#
_entry.id   74c4ff95679cb7024aa2307253dcedf9
#
_cell.length_a   1.000
_cell.length_b   1.000
_cell.length_c   1.000
_cell.angle_alpha   90.00
_cell.angle_beta   90.00
_cell.angle_gamma   90.00
#
_symmetry.space_group_name_H-M   'P 1'
#
loop_
_entity.id
_entity.type
_entity.pdbx_description
1 polymer ?
#
loop_
_entity_poly.entity_id
_entity_poly.type
_entity_poly.pdbx_seq_one_letter_code
_entity_poly.pdbx_strand_id
1 'polypeptide(L)'
;MFPTEGFQPTLSKLTAVLDRLRIRYHLTGGIATIAYGEPRMTQDVDLVLDRDRVLEVEDEFLGSLARAGFHFGEPTARQAIASRQMFQLLDVDQVIKLDLYVRCLIPGELDRSVRTEIFPGVELPVASRADAALSKLVWIQHGSHRSRRDLRGILAGATRDELGEVERTAAGMGLADLLAEVLDGTDEVEV
;
A
#
# COMPACT_ATOMS: atom_id res chain seq x y z
N MET A 1 -10.82 -16.18 7.79
CA MET A 1 -9.73 -16.56 6.87
C MET A 1 -9.88 -15.66 5.67
N PHE A 2 -8.88 -14.82 5.41
CA PHE A 2 -8.94 -13.89 4.27
C PHE A 2 -8.77 -14.66 2.97
N PRO A 3 -9.43 -14.30 1.87
CA PRO A 3 -9.19 -14.92 0.56
C PRO A 3 -7.88 -14.43 -0.05
N THR A 4 -6.83 -14.31 0.77
CA THR A 4 -5.50 -13.83 0.35
C THR A 4 -4.59 -14.97 -0.10
N GLU A 5 -4.99 -16.23 0.11
CA GLU A 5 -4.19 -17.39 -0.27
C GLU A 5 -3.81 -17.39 -1.77
N GLY A 6 -4.68 -16.87 -2.64
CA GLY A 6 -4.40 -16.69 -4.05
C GLY A 6 -3.26 -15.72 -4.36
N PHE A 7 -2.96 -14.78 -3.46
CA PHE A 7 -1.87 -13.80 -3.65
C PHE A 7 -0.50 -14.32 -3.21
N GLN A 8 -0.46 -15.38 -2.40
CA GLN A 8 0.78 -15.87 -1.80
C GLN A 8 1.85 -16.24 -2.84
N PRO A 9 1.57 -17.00 -3.93
CA PRO A 9 2.58 -17.32 -4.93
C PRO A 9 3.13 -16.05 -5.62
N THR A 10 2.26 -15.12 -5.98
CA THR A 10 2.62 -13.85 -6.63
C THR A 10 3.49 -12.99 -5.72
N LEU A 11 3.07 -12.82 -4.45
CA LEU A 11 3.84 -12.06 -3.47
C LEU A 11 5.18 -12.71 -3.19
N SER A 12 5.26 -14.04 -3.07
CA SER A 12 6.52 -14.75 -2.87
C SER A 12 7.50 -14.51 -4.02
N LYS A 13 7.03 -14.51 -5.28
CA LYS A 13 7.86 -14.19 -6.45
C LYS A 13 8.38 -12.75 -6.39
N LEU A 14 7.51 -11.78 -6.08
CA LEU A 14 7.89 -10.38 -6.03
C LEU A 14 8.84 -10.08 -4.87
N THR A 15 8.52 -10.54 -3.66
CA THR A 15 9.35 -10.27 -2.46
C THR A 15 10.73 -10.89 -2.59
N ALA A 16 10.87 -12.06 -3.21
CA ALA A 16 12.19 -12.65 -3.50
C ALA A 16 13.06 -11.76 -4.41
N VAL A 17 12.46 -11.04 -5.37
CA VAL A 17 13.18 -10.05 -6.19
C VAL A 17 13.57 -8.84 -5.35
N LEU A 18 12.64 -8.28 -4.57
CA LEU A 18 12.87 -7.10 -3.74
C LEU A 18 13.95 -7.35 -2.69
N ASP A 19 13.86 -8.48 -1.97
CA ASP A 19 14.80 -8.87 -0.91
C ASP A 19 16.21 -9.09 -1.47
N ARG A 20 16.35 -9.80 -2.60
CA ARG A 20 17.65 -10.02 -3.26
C ARG A 20 18.31 -8.71 -3.64
N LEU A 21 17.55 -7.72 -4.12
CA LEU A 21 18.04 -6.40 -4.53
C LEU A 21 18.14 -5.42 -3.36
N ARG A 22 17.74 -5.84 -2.16
CA ARG A 22 17.68 -5.01 -0.95
C ARG A 22 16.82 -3.75 -1.16
N ILE A 23 15.72 -3.89 -1.88
CA ILE A 23 14.72 -2.84 -2.04
C ILE A 23 13.75 -2.97 -0.87
N ARG A 24 13.72 -1.96 0.00
CA ARG A 24 12.72 -1.91 1.08
C ARG A 24 11.34 -1.68 0.48
N TYR A 25 10.35 -2.29 1.09
CA TYR A 25 8.96 -2.18 0.67
C TYR A 25 8.01 -2.39 1.83
N HIS A 26 6.76 -2.02 1.65
CA HIS A 26 5.66 -2.52 2.44
C HIS A 26 4.37 -2.67 1.63
N LEU A 27 3.50 -3.56 2.08
CA LEU A 27 2.15 -3.71 1.59
C LEU A 27 1.28 -2.55 2.10
N THR A 28 0.41 -2.02 1.23
CA THR A 28 -0.50 -0.92 1.54
C THR A 28 -1.89 -1.20 0.96
N GLY A 29 -2.69 -0.19 0.71
CA GLY A 29 -3.97 -0.30 0.02
C GLY A 29 -4.95 -1.27 0.64
N GLY A 30 -5.44 -2.22 -0.16
CA GLY A 30 -6.43 -3.21 0.24
C GLY A 30 -5.95 -4.14 1.35
N ILE A 31 -4.72 -4.64 1.27
CA ILE A 31 -4.16 -5.57 2.25
C ILE A 31 -3.96 -4.89 3.61
N ALA A 32 -3.43 -3.67 3.64
CA ALA A 32 -3.31 -2.91 4.89
C ALA A 32 -4.68 -2.60 5.50
N THR A 33 -5.69 -2.30 4.69
CA THR A 33 -7.06 -2.12 5.18
C THR A 33 -7.60 -3.37 5.86
N ILE A 34 -7.36 -4.54 5.27
CA ILE A 34 -7.79 -5.83 5.83
C ILE A 34 -7.03 -6.16 7.12
N ALA A 35 -5.74 -5.84 7.19
CA ALA A 35 -4.93 -6.11 8.37
C ALA A 35 -5.39 -5.33 9.62
N TYR A 36 -5.95 -4.13 9.43
CA TYR A 36 -6.33 -3.24 10.52
C TYR A 36 -7.82 -2.99 10.67
N GLY A 37 -8.60 -3.19 9.61
CA GLY A 37 -10.02 -2.87 9.54
C GLY A 37 -10.90 -4.08 9.33
N GLU A 38 -12.00 -3.87 8.62
CA GLU A 38 -12.94 -4.94 8.29
C GLU A 38 -12.45 -5.84 7.16
N PRO A 39 -12.68 -7.16 7.24
CA PRO A 39 -12.44 -8.07 6.13
C PRO A 39 -13.22 -7.67 4.89
N ARG A 40 -12.53 -7.53 3.77
CA ARG A 40 -13.15 -7.25 2.48
C ARG A 40 -12.41 -7.94 1.33
N MET A 41 -13.07 -8.10 0.20
CA MET A 41 -12.37 -8.56 -1.00
C MET A 41 -11.46 -7.46 -1.55
N THR A 42 -10.23 -7.82 -1.88
CA THR A 42 -9.32 -7.03 -2.72
C THR A 42 -8.97 -7.82 -3.96
N GLN A 43 -8.74 -7.15 -5.08
CA GLN A 43 -8.41 -7.76 -6.38
C GLN A 43 -6.99 -7.44 -6.83
N ASP A 44 -6.37 -6.49 -6.15
CA ASP A 44 -5.05 -5.96 -6.43
C ASP A 44 -4.20 -5.94 -5.17
N VAL A 45 -2.90 -5.91 -5.39
CA VAL A 45 -1.90 -5.83 -4.34
C VAL A 45 -1.12 -4.55 -4.54
N ASP A 46 -1.16 -3.69 -3.53
CA ASP A 46 -0.48 -2.41 -3.53
C ASP A 46 0.81 -2.48 -2.71
N LEU A 47 1.94 -2.04 -3.27
CA LEU A 47 3.21 -1.94 -2.55
C LEU A 47 3.83 -0.56 -2.73
N VAL A 48 4.36 -0.01 -1.64
CA VAL A 48 5.27 1.14 -1.67
C VAL A 48 6.70 0.61 -1.67
N LEU A 49 7.55 1.13 -2.56
CA LEU A 49 8.94 0.73 -2.71
C LEU A 49 9.90 1.88 -2.35
N ASP A 50 11.05 1.53 -1.80
CA ASP A 50 12.18 2.46 -1.62
C ASP A 50 12.70 2.92 -2.99
N ARG A 51 12.28 4.11 -3.38
CA ARG A 51 12.60 4.69 -4.68
C ARG A 51 14.09 4.84 -4.92
N ASP A 52 14.81 5.30 -3.92
CA ASP A 52 16.24 5.61 -4.12
C ASP A 52 17.00 4.33 -4.41
N ARG A 53 16.67 3.25 -3.70
CA ARG A 53 17.23 1.94 -3.99
C ARG A 53 16.77 1.39 -5.35
N VAL A 54 15.50 1.57 -5.73
CA VAL A 54 15.01 1.16 -7.07
C VAL A 54 15.78 1.87 -8.17
N LEU A 55 16.05 3.18 -8.05
CA LEU A 55 16.84 3.93 -9.03
C LEU A 55 18.26 3.42 -9.16
N GLU A 56 18.92 3.07 -8.05
CA GLU A 56 20.28 2.53 -8.06
C GLU A 56 20.40 1.22 -8.83
N VAL A 57 19.35 0.41 -8.84
CA VAL A 57 19.35 -0.95 -9.41
C VAL A 57 18.30 -1.12 -10.52
N GLU A 58 17.87 -0.06 -11.16
CA GLU A 58 16.72 -0.03 -12.08
C GLU A 58 16.76 -1.12 -13.13
N ASP A 59 17.86 -1.25 -13.87
CA ASP A 59 17.99 -2.23 -14.94
C ASP A 59 17.93 -3.67 -14.40
N GLU A 60 18.59 -3.91 -13.26
CA GLU A 60 18.57 -5.23 -12.63
C GLU A 60 17.19 -5.53 -12.06
N PHE A 61 16.50 -4.54 -11.48
CA PHE A 61 15.17 -4.67 -10.95
C PHE A 61 14.16 -5.04 -12.05
N LEU A 62 14.08 -4.24 -13.11
CA LEU A 62 13.15 -4.51 -14.22
C LEU A 62 13.46 -5.85 -14.92
N GLY A 63 14.74 -6.14 -15.16
CA GLY A 63 15.14 -7.43 -15.71
C GLY A 63 14.82 -8.61 -14.80
N SER A 64 14.84 -8.42 -13.48
CA SER A 64 14.48 -9.46 -12.51
C SER A 64 12.98 -9.70 -12.43
N LEU A 65 12.17 -8.65 -12.52
CA LEU A 65 10.72 -8.77 -12.62
C LEU A 65 10.31 -9.56 -13.86
N ALA A 66 10.90 -9.25 -15.01
CA ALA A 66 10.64 -9.97 -16.26
C ALA A 66 11.03 -11.47 -16.14
N ARG A 67 12.21 -11.77 -15.57
CA ARG A 67 12.66 -13.17 -15.34
C ARG A 67 11.79 -13.92 -14.33
N ALA A 68 11.16 -13.22 -13.39
CA ALA A 68 10.21 -13.80 -12.44
C ALA A 68 8.82 -14.05 -13.05
N GLY A 69 8.62 -13.74 -14.34
CA GLY A 69 7.36 -13.98 -15.05
C GLY A 69 6.32 -12.87 -14.90
N PHE A 70 6.71 -11.67 -14.42
CA PHE A 70 5.82 -10.52 -14.41
C PHE A 70 5.77 -9.84 -15.78
N HIS A 71 4.56 -9.50 -16.20
CA HIS A 71 4.32 -8.72 -17.41
C HIS A 71 4.10 -7.25 -17.07
N PHE A 72 4.75 -6.35 -17.77
CA PHE A 72 4.62 -4.88 -17.60
C PHE A 72 5.17 -4.14 -18.82
N GLY A 73 4.77 -2.88 -18.98
CA GLY A 73 5.34 -2.00 -20.00
C GLY A 73 6.66 -1.41 -19.52
N GLU A 74 7.80 -1.89 -20.00
CA GLU A 74 9.12 -1.42 -19.54
C GLU A 74 9.31 0.11 -19.69
N PRO A 75 8.97 0.76 -20.82
CA PRO A 75 9.08 2.21 -20.94
C PRO A 75 8.22 2.96 -19.92
N THR A 76 7.01 2.46 -19.64
CA THR A 76 6.09 3.03 -18.65
C THR A 76 6.64 2.86 -17.24
N ALA A 77 7.22 1.70 -16.91
CA ALA A 77 7.85 1.45 -15.62
C ALA A 77 9.04 2.38 -15.38
N ARG A 78 9.94 2.54 -16.37
CA ARG A 78 11.07 3.48 -16.30
C ARG A 78 10.60 4.92 -16.10
N GLN A 79 9.58 5.34 -16.84
CA GLN A 79 9.01 6.68 -16.67
C GLN A 79 8.42 6.86 -15.27
N ALA A 80 7.72 5.86 -14.75
CA ALA A 80 7.13 5.91 -13.41
C ALA A 80 8.20 6.00 -12.32
N ILE A 81 9.29 5.23 -12.44
CA ILE A 81 10.45 5.28 -11.54
C ILE A 81 11.06 6.69 -11.55
N ALA A 82 11.34 7.24 -12.72
CA ALA A 82 11.92 8.56 -12.86
C ALA A 82 11.02 9.66 -12.29
N SER A 83 9.70 9.60 -12.54
CA SER A 83 8.73 10.64 -12.17
C SER A 83 8.03 10.42 -10.83
N ARG A 84 8.46 9.45 -10.01
CA ARG A 84 7.86 9.12 -8.70
C ARG A 84 6.38 8.78 -8.81
N GLN A 85 6.05 7.94 -9.78
CA GLN A 85 4.69 7.48 -10.01
C GLN A 85 4.56 5.99 -9.71
N MET A 86 3.39 5.46 -9.95
CA MET A 86 3.08 4.05 -9.85
C MET A 86 3.19 3.39 -11.23
N PHE A 87 3.63 2.13 -11.26
CA PHE A 87 3.46 1.28 -12.43
C PHE A 87 2.88 -0.08 -12.03
N GLN A 88 2.29 -0.77 -13.00
CA GLN A 88 1.58 -2.01 -12.76
C GLN A 88 2.40 -3.21 -13.24
N LEU A 89 2.33 -4.28 -12.46
CA LEU A 89 2.73 -5.61 -12.88
C LEU A 89 1.50 -6.50 -13.01
N LEU A 90 1.57 -7.45 -13.92
CA LEU A 90 0.61 -8.54 -14.03
C LEU A 90 1.35 -9.86 -13.85
N ASP A 91 0.99 -10.63 -12.84
CA ASP A 91 1.34 -12.04 -12.77
C ASP A 91 0.37 -12.80 -13.65
N VAL A 92 0.83 -13.22 -14.85
CA VAL A 92 -0.03 -13.85 -15.86
C VAL A 92 -0.51 -15.23 -15.41
N ASP A 93 0.32 -15.96 -14.66
CA ASP A 93 0.00 -17.31 -14.19
C ASP A 93 -1.14 -17.32 -13.18
N GLN A 94 -1.15 -16.30 -12.31
CA GLN A 94 -2.15 -16.16 -11.25
C GLN A 94 -3.27 -15.17 -11.59
N VAL A 95 -3.13 -14.42 -12.70
CA VAL A 95 -4.05 -13.35 -13.12
C VAL A 95 -4.18 -12.27 -12.03
N ILE A 96 -3.07 -11.95 -11.36
CA ILE A 96 -3.03 -10.97 -10.27
C ILE A 96 -2.30 -9.72 -10.73
N LYS A 97 -2.95 -8.58 -10.47
CA LYS A 97 -2.40 -7.24 -10.70
C LYS A 97 -1.73 -6.73 -9.43
N LEU A 98 -0.54 -6.13 -9.60
CA LEU A 98 0.18 -5.46 -8.52
C LEU A 98 0.47 -4.02 -8.92
N ASP A 99 0.20 -3.09 -8.02
CA ASP A 99 0.46 -1.68 -8.19
C ASP A 99 1.69 -1.30 -7.35
N LEU A 100 2.81 -0.98 -8.02
CA LEU A 100 4.06 -0.63 -7.39
C LEU A 100 4.24 0.89 -7.35
N TYR A 101 4.13 1.48 -6.16
CA TYR A 101 4.33 2.89 -5.91
C TYR A 101 5.81 3.17 -5.65
N VAL A 102 6.50 3.82 -6.60
CA VAL A 102 7.91 4.21 -6.46
C VAL A 102 8.00 5.60 -5.82
N ARG A 103 7.25 5.77 -4.74
CA ARG A 103 7.22 6.98 -3.90
C ARG A 103 6.61 6.65 -2.54
N CYS A 104 7.01 7.35 -1.52
CA CYS A 104 6.26 7.38 -0.27
C CYS A 104 5.07 8.34 -0.42
N LEU A 105 3.87 7.87 -0.10
CA LEU A 105 2.66 8.69 -0.04
C LEU A 105 2.65 9.52 1.25
N ILE A 106 3.08 8.88 2.33
CA ILE A 106 3.24 9.49 3.66
C ILE A 106 4.75 9.57 3.97
N PRO A 107 5.28 10.75 4.31
CA PRO A 107 6.71 10.89 4.63
C PRO A 107 7.17 9.91 5.71
N GLY A 108 8.21 9.13 5.41
CA GLY A 108 8.81 8.18 6.36
C GLY A 108 8.02 6.88 6.59
N GLU A 109 6.97 6.60 5.81
CA GLU A 109 6.12 5.41 6.00
C GLU A 109 6.88 4.08 5.94
N LEU A 110 7.91 3.95 5.11
CA LEU A 110 8.73 2.74 5.03
C LEU A 110 9.50 2.44 6.33
N ASP A 111 9.85 3.47 7.10
CA ASP A 111 10.59 3.30 8.36
C ASP A 111 9.66 2.86 9.52
N ARG A 112 8.35 3.10 9.37
CA ARG A 112 7.30 2.73 10.33
C ARG A 112 6.58 1.44 9.96
N SER A 113 7.06 0.72 8.93
CA SER A 113 6.44 -0.54 8.50
C SER A 113 6.42 -1.58 9.62
N VAL A 114 5.32 -2.30 9.75
CA VAL A 114 5.11 -3.34 10.76
C VAL A 114 5.10 -4.71 10.10
N ARG A 115 5.83 -5.68 10.64
CA ARG A 115 5.74 -7.06 10.17
C ARG A 115 4.42 -7.66 10.65
N THR A 116 3.62 -8.13 9.71
CA THR A 116 2.28 -8.66 9.95
C THR A 116 2.13 -9.99 9.25
N GLU A 117 1.54 -10.97 9.91
CA GLU A 117 1.21 -12.26 9.30
C GLU A 117 0.07 -12.06 8.29
N ILE A 118 0.41 -12.14 7.00
CA ILE A 118 -0.54 -11.98 5.89
C ILE A 118 -1.08 -13.31 5.40
N PHE A 119 -0.25 -14.35 5.44
CA PHE A 119 -0.63 -15.74 5.19
C PHE A 119 -0.17 -16.60 6.35
N PRO A 120 -0.74 -17.78 6.57
CA PRO A 120 -0.31 -18.68 7.64
C PRO A 120 1.21 -18.91 7.63
N GLY A 121 1.89 -18.43 8.68
CA GLY A 121 3.34 -18.54 8.83
C GLY A 121 4.18 -17.60 7.96
N VAL A 122 3.56 -16.65 7.23
CA VAL A 122 4.26 -15.68 6.37
C VAL A 122 4.01 -14.26 6.84
N GLU A 123 5.04 -13.66 7.43
CA GLU A 123 5.03 -12.26 7.82
C GLU A 123 5.65 -11.39 6.73
N LEU A 124 4.95 -10.33 6.34
CA LEU A 124 5.41 -9.32 5.39
C LEU A 124 5.36 -7.92 6.03
N PRO A 125 6.21 -6.99 5.59
CA PRO A 125 6.09 -5.61 6.01
C PRO A 125 4.80 -5.00 5.45
N VAL A 126 4.03 -4.37 6.33
CA VAL A 126 2.77 -3.67 6.03
C VAL A 126 2.90 -2.24 6.52
N ALA A 127 2.28 -1.29 5.85
CA ALA A 127 2.16 0.08 6.34
C ALA A 127 1.64 0.09 7.79
N SER A 128 2.16 0.94 8.65
CA SER A 128 1.62 1.08 10.01
C SER A 128 0.13 1.45 9.96
N ARG A 129 -0.61 1.20 11.05
CA ARG A 129 -2.03 1.58 11.12
C ARG A 129 -2.22 3.07 10.82
N ALA A 130 -1.36 3.91 11.36
CA ALA A 130 -1.41 5.35 11.11
C ALA A 130 -1.16 5.69 9.64
N ASP A 131 -0.14 5.09 9.01
CA ASP A 131 0.16 5.32 7.60
C ASP A 131 -0.93 4.76 6.68
N ALA A 132 -1.50 3.60 7.00
CA ALA A 132 -2.65 3.05 6.28
C ALA A 132 -3.86 3.99 6.34
N ALA A 133 -4.18 4.55 7.51
CA ALA A 133 -5.25 5.53 7.67
C ALA A 133 -4.97 6.81 6.88
N LEU A 134 -3.77 7.36 6.98
CA LEU A 134 -3.35 8.57 6.26
C LEU A 134 -3.38 8.35 4.73
N SER A 135 -2.98 7.18 4.24
CA SER A 135 -3.07 6.88 2.82
C SER A 135 -4.53 6.89 2.34
N LYS A 136 -5.47 6.37 3.13
CA LYS A 136 -6.90 6.47 2.82
C LYS A 136 -7.40 7.90 2.80
N LEU A 137 -6.93 8.73 3.74
CA LEU A 137 -7.27 10.16 3.78
C LEU A 137 -6.81 10.89 2.51
N VAL A 138 -5.60 10.60 2.03
CA VAL A 138 -5.10 11.13 0.75
C VAL A 138 -5.98 10.67 -0.43
N TRP A 139 -6.40 9.41 -0.46
CA TRP A 139 -7.29 8.92 -1.50
C TRP A 139 -8.69 9.56 -1.45
N ILE A 140 -9.21 9.89 -0.25
CA ILE A 140 -10.46 10.63 -0.08
C ILE A 140 -10.31 12.03 -0.69
N GLN A 141 -9.22 12.72 -0.42
CA GLN A 141 -8.91 14.03 -1.03
C GLN A 141 -8.91 13.96 -2.56
N HIS A 142 -8.51 12.83 -3.15
CA HIS A 142 -8.55 12.58 -4.58
C HIS A 142 -9.89 12.02 -5.09
N GLY A 143 -10.95 12.04 -4.27
CA GLY A 143 -12.31 11.68 -4.67
C GLY A 143 -12.71 10.21 -4.43
N SER A 144 -11.95 9.44 -3.68
CA SER A 144 -12.30 8.06 -3.37
C SER A 144 -13.32 7.96 -2.24
N HIS A 145 -14.60 7.82 -2.54
CA HIS A 145 -15.66 7.62 -1.53
C HIS A 145 -15.48 6.33 -0.72
N ARG A 146 -15.05 5.24 -1.36
CA ARG A 146 -14.81 3.96 -0.69
C ARG A 146 -13.78 4.07 0.44
N SER A 147 -12.78 4.93 0.28
CA SER A 147 -11.72 5.13 1.27
C SER A 147 -12.24 5.70 2.59
N ARG A 148 -13.42 6.34 2.64
CA ARG A 148 -14.04 6.86 3.88
C ARG A 148 -14.39 5.72 4.84
N ARG A 149 -15.07 4.69 4.34
CA ARG A 149 -15.39 3.50 5.15
C ARG A 149 -14.11 2.76 5.58
N ASP A 150 -13.15 2.60 4.67
CA ASP A 150 -11.86 1.97 4.98
C ASP A 150 -11.14 2.73 6.12
N LEU A 151 -11.08 4.07 6.06
CA LEU A 151 -10.46 4.92 7.07
C LEU A 151 -11.12 4.73 8.44
N ARG A 152 -12.45 4.81 8.51
CA ARG A 152 -13.19 4.58 9.77
C ARG A 152 -12.92 3.19 10.36
N GLY A 153 -12.94 2.16 9.51
CA GLY A 153 -12.64 0.78 9.92
C GLY A 153 -11.22 0.61 10.48
N ILE A 154 -10.21 1.22 9.84
CA ILE A 154 -8.83 1.19 10.32
C ILE A 154 -8.70 1.87 11.68
N LEU A 155 -9.35 3.03 11.86
CA LEU A 155 -9.26 3.85 13.08
C LEU A 155 -10.12 3.31 14.25
N ALA A 156 -11.15 2.50 13.97
CA ALA A 156 -11.99 1.91 15.02
C ALA A 156 -11.17 1.05 16.02
N GLY A 157 -10.07 0.43 15.58
CA GLY A 157 -9.16 -0.35 16.43
C GLY A 157 -7.87 0.39 16.79
N ALA A 158 -7.77 1.69 16.54
CA ALA A 158 -6.56 2.46 16.81
C ALA A 158 -6.40 2.77 18.31
N THR A 159 -5.18 2.72 18.78
CA THR A 159 -4.81 3.22 20.11
C THR A 159 -4.84 4.76 20.14
N ARG A 160 -4.83 5.34 21.35
CA ARG A 160 -4.76 6.80 21.50
C ARG A 160 -3.50 7.39 20.87
N ASP A 161 -2.38 6.69 20.95
CA ASP A 161 -1.10 7.15 20.39
C ASP A 161 -1.14 7.12 18.85
N GLU A 162 -1.71 6.06 18.25
CA GLU A 162 -1.90 5.97 16.81
C GLU A 162 -2.85 7.06 16.29
N LEU A 163 -3.96 7.32 17.00
CA LEU A 163 -4.88 8.41 16.65
C LEU A 163 -4.17 9.78 16.72
N GLY A 164 -3.41 10.03 17.77
CA GLY A 164 -2.63 11.26 17.90
C GLY A 164 -1.55 11.40 16.82
N GLU A 165 -0.98 10.31 16.33
CA GLU A 165 -0.04 10.33 15.19
C GLU A 165 -0.77 10.69 13.89
N VAL A 166 -1.93 10.08 13.64
CA VAL A 166 -2.78 10.38 12.45
C VAL A 166 -3.18 11.85 12.46
N GLU A 167 -3.67 12.37 13.58
CA GLU A 167 -4.09 13.78 13.71
C GLU A 167 -2.94 14.75 13.43
N ARG A 168 -1.78 14.54 14.06
CA ARG A 168 -0.60 15.41 13.86
C ARG A 168 -0.11 15.38 12.42
N THR A 169 -0.06 14.17 11.81
CA THR A 169 0.44 14.01 10.45
C THR A 169 -0.57 14.57 9.44
N ALA A 170 -1.86 14.34 9.64
CA ALA A 170 -2.93 14.91 8.82
C ALA A 170 -2.89 16.45 8.86
N ALA A 171 -2.67 17.05 10.05
CA ALA A 171 -2.52 18.50 10.18
C ALA A 171 -1.30 19.02 9.41
N GLY A 172 -0.15 18.33 9.52
CA GLY A 172 1.05 18.66 8.75
C GLY A 172 0.89 18.53 7.22
N MET A 173 -0.04 17.70 6.78
CA MET A 173 -0.40 17.52 5.36
C MET A 173 -1.54 18.44 4.89
N GLY A 174 -2.12 19.26 5.78
CA GLY A 174 -3.28 20.11 5.46
C GLY A 174 -4.59 19.33 5.30
N LEU A 175 -4.71 18.16 5.93
CA LEU A 175 -5.85 17.24 5.83
C LEU A 175 -6.65 17.12 7.14
N ALA A 176 -6.41 17.99 8.13
CA ALA A 176 -7.07 17.92 9.44
C ALA A 176 -8.60 18.06 9.33
N ASP A 177 -9.09 19.03 8.57
CA ASP A 177 -10.52 19.26 8.38
C ASP A 177 -11.20 18.08 7.68
N LEU A 178 -10.54 17.50 6.67
CA LEU A 178 -11.05 16.32 5.99
C LEU A 178 -11.09 15.09 6.92
N LEU A 179 -10.09 14.92 7.78
CA LEU A 179 -10.09 13.87 8.80
C LEU A 179 -11.27 14.02 9.75
N ALA A 180 -11.49 15.24 10.26
CA ALA A 180 -12.61 15.54 11.16
C ALA A 180 -13.96 15.24 10.47
N GLU A 181 -14.16 15.72 9.24
CA GLU A 181 -15.36 15.46 8.42
C GLU A 181 -15.66 13.95 8.31
N VAL A 182 -14.62 13.16 7.98
CA VAL A 182 -14.79 11.71 7.82
C VAL A 182 -15.12 11.03 9.14
N LEU A 183 -14.54 11.47 10.26
CA LEU A 183 -14.80 10.89 11.59
C LEU A 183 -16.17 11.27 12.14
N ASP A 184 -16.67 12.47 11.83
CA ASP A 184 -18.01 12.92 12.25
C ASP A 184 -19.15 12.19 11.51
N GLY A 185 -18.85 11.42 10.46
CA GLY A 185 -19.84 10.62 9.73
C GLY A 185 -20.88 11.44 8.95
N THR A 186 -20.68 12.75 8.80
CA THR A 186 -21.63 13.68 8.15
C THR A 186 -21.76 13.45 6.64
N ASP A 187 -20.95 12.57 6.08
CA ASP A 187 -20.87 12.23 4.66
C ASP A 187 -21.61 10.94 4.29
N GLU A 188 -22.27 10.29 5.21
CA GLU A 188 -23.17 9.17 4.91
C GLU A 188 -24.47 9.71 4.32
N VAL A 189 -24.49 9.84 2.99
CA VAL A 189 -25.75 9.98 2.27
C VAL A 189 -26.47 8.65 2.42
N GLU A 190 -27.58 8.65 3.16
CA GLU A 190 -28.52 7.52 3.20
C GLU A 190 -28.88 7.16 1.74
N VAL A 191 -28.54 5.94 1.32
CA VAL A 191 -28.98 5.32 0.07
C VAL A 191 -30.18 4.44 0.35
#